data_a66a2ecf32e45fc66f2f9efaad6fe766
#
_entry.id   a66a2ecf32e45fc66f2f9efaad6fe766
#
_cell.length_a   1.000
_cell.length_b   1.000
_cell.length_c   1.000
_cell.angle_alpha   90.00
_cell.angle_beta   90.00
_cell.angle_gamma   90.00
#
_symmetry.space_group_name_H-M   'P 1'
#
loop_
_entity.id
_entity.type
_entity.pdbx_description
1 polymer ?
#
loop_
_entity_poly.entity_id
_entity_poly.type
_entity_poly.pdbx_seq_one_letter_code
_entity_poly.pdbx_strand_id
1 'polypeptide(L)'
;MTLDKDTKGGIDALVRDPRKYTKLAKIFINQHTQARTQLLYHEGQIYQYTGTRYEAMPEELLGFAVRGWLEKVGYPVNNNVVNNVVPSVKCRALAKAAPPAYLGADDWPQGDVIAFDNGLLDVSAGVLRDHTPLWFSTSCLPFRYDPAAACPVWTDFLSRSLEDDAERIALLQEWLGYCLSEDTSLQKFMVLEGATRGGKGTVLRALEAMVGKGSTPVVLESLADRFALLPLLGKTVATVSEVDFKGVKNRQQIINRLKALVGEDRLPVEWKGLNRFTLTRLRVRFTISCNDPISFLDPSGSVAARMLVIPFNRSFAGQEDTTLSARIALELSGVVNWALEGLARLRRNKGRFTEPAISKAAQDERRRENSPALAFAESCLVVERRLVPNPKALPGVKLAEEPQSVWGHQLREAFEMWKSYEGLDGDYNWMVRDLLRLLPGVRKQRRDSPLAHKGERHQDQFYAGIGLREDRPVVNLGISLLNG
;
A
#
# COMPACT_ATOMS: atom_id res chain seq x y z
N MET A 1 16.18 0.96 -43.58
CA MET A 1 17.33 0.04 -43.64
C MET A 1 16.97 -1.07 -44.60
N THR A 2 17.50 -1.04 -45.80
CA THR A 2 17.27 -2.01 -46.87
C THR A 2 18.08 -3.25 -46.55
N LEU A 3 17.43 -4.42 -46.54
CA LEU A 3 18.09 -5.70 -46.35
C LEU A 3 19.01 -5.95 -47.57
N ASP A 4 20.27 -6.24 -47.32
CA ASP A 4 21.27 -6.56 -48.28
C ASP A 4 20.87 -7.83 -49.08
N LYS A 5 21.28 -7.97 -50.34
CA LYS A 5 20.91 -9.10 -51.21
C LYS A 5 21.26 -10.48 -50.65
N ASP A 6 22.20 -10.57 -49.70
CA ASP A 6 22.55 -11.77 -48.96
C ASP A 6 21.47 -12.27 -48.00
N THR A 7 20.52 -11.41 -47.60
CA THR A 7 19.46 -11.77 -46.66
C THR A 7 18.30 -12.52 -47.32
N LYS A 8 18.07 -12.37 -48.64
CA LYS A 8 17.01 -13.11 -49.36
C LYS A 8 17.32 -14.59 -49.49
N GLY A 9 18.55 -14.95 -49.83
CA GLY A 9 19.00 -16.38 -49.86
C GLY A 9 18.93 -17.01 -48.46
N GLY A 10 19.15 -16.26 -47.41
CA GLY A 10 19.01 -16.67 -46.02
C GLY A 10 17.56 -16.95 -45.59
N ILE A 11 16.57 -16.23 -46.15
CA ILE A 11 15.15 -16.43 -45.82
C ILE A 11 14.60 -17.70 -46.44
N ASP A 12 14.92 -18.01 -47.70
CA ASP A 12 14.50 -19.25 -48.37
C ASP A 12 15.06 -20.47 -47.66
N ALA A 13 16.30 -20.41 -47.19
CA ALA A 13 16.90 -21.45 -46.37
C ALA A 13 16.21 -21.59 -44.99
N LEU A 14 15.80 -20.48 -44.40
CA LEU A 14 15.07 -20.45 -43.13
C LEU A 14 13.68 -21.08 -43.24
N VAL A 15 12.94 -20.92 -44.35
CA VAL A 15 11.59 -21.50 -44.52
C VAL A 15 11.62 -23.03 -44.39
N ARG A 16 12.69 -23.66 -44.81
CA ARG A 16 12.87 -25.14 -44.80
C ARG A 16 13.51 -25.68 -43.52
N ASP A 17 14.04 -24.80 -42.64
CA ASP A 17 14.72 -25.23 -41.41
C ASP A 17 13.68 -25.65 -40.33
N PRO A 18 13.85 -26.86 -39.76
CA PRO A 18 12.98 -27.29 -38.64
C PRO A 18 13.03 -26.36 -37.44
N ARG A 19 14.10 -25.60 -37.24
CA ARG A 19 14.27 -24.61 -36.16
C ARG A 19 13.94 -23.19 -36.59
N LYS A 20 13.19 -23.00 -37.69
CA LYS A 20 12.89 -21.69 -38.30
C LYS A 20 12.29 -20.66 -37.29
N TYR A 21 11.33 -21.04 -36.47
CA TYR A 21 10.70 -20.14 -35.51
C TYR A 21 11.68 -19.63 -34.44
N THR A 22 12.55 -20.50 -33.95
CA THR A 22 13.60 -20.12 -32.98
C THR A 22 14.65 -19.20 -33.61
N LYS A 23 15.02 -19.43 -34.89
CA LYS A 23 15.95 -18.57 -35.63
C LYS A 23 15.33 -17.20 -35.92
N LEU A 24 14.07 -17.16 -36.37
CA LEU A 24 13.32 -15.94 -36.61
C LEU A 24 13.20 -15.11 -35.32
N ALA A 25 12.86 -15.72 -34.19
CA ALA A 25 12.82 -15.06 -32.91
C ALA A 25 14.16 -14.46 -32.47
N LYS A 26 15.29 -15.17 -32.75
CA LYS A 26 16.65 -14.66 -32.50
C LYS A 26 16.93 -13.38 -33.30
N ILE A 27 16.63 -13.40 -34.61
CA ILE A 27 16.85 -12.24 -35.48
C ILE A 27 16.00 -11.06 -35.04
N PHE A 28 14.72 -11.30 -34.77
CA PHE A 28 13.80 -10.28 -34.29
C PHE A 28 14.30 -9.60 -33.00
N ILE A 29 14.70 -10.38 -31.99
CA ILE A 29 15.23 -9.83 -30.74
C ILE A 29 16.53 -9.06 -30.95
N ASN A 30 17.46 -9.60 -31.74
CA ASN A 30 18.73 -8.93 -32.01
C ASN A 30 18.50 -7.54 -32.64
N GLN A 31 17.56 -7.43 -33.59
CA GLN A 31 17.21 -6.14 -34.20
C GLN A 31 16.61 -5.16 -33.19
N HIS A 32 15.74 -5.63 -32.30
CA HIS A 32 15.22 -4.81 -31.20
C HIS A 32 16.32 -4.35 -30.25
N THR A 33 17.27 -5.21 -29.93
CA THR A 33 18.42 -4.86 -29.07
C THR A 33 19.30 -3.78 -29.74
N GLN A 34 19.59 -3.95 -31.04
CA GLN A 34 20.37 -2.96 -31.82
C GLN A 34 19.65 -1.60 -31.94
N ALA A 35 18.31 -1.63 -32.04
CA ALA A 35 17.50 -0.41 -32.09
C ALA A 35 17.27 0.24 -30.70
N ARG A 36 17.89 -0.28 -29.65
CA ARG A 36 17.66 0.13 -28.24
C ARG A 36 16.18 0.07 -27.81
N THR A 37 15.42 -0.85 -28.39
CA THR A 37 14.02 -1.15 -28.04
C THR A 37 13.91 -2.56 -27.48
N GLN A 38 14.84 -2.91 -26.58
CA GLN A 38 14.95 -4.23 -25.99
C GLN A 38 13.63 -4.72 -25.42
N LEU A 39 13.32 -6.01 -25.65
CA LEU A 39 12.14 -6.68 -25.12
C LEU A 39 12.54 -7.57 -23.94
N LEU A 40 11.75 -7.58 -22.90
CA LEU A 40 11.85 -8.50 -21.77
C LEU A 40 10.50 -9.18 -21.53
N TYR A 41 10.55 -10.43 -21.09
CA TYR A 41 9.37 -11.18 -20.65
C TYR A 41 9.56 -11.59 -19.19
N HIS A 42 8.63 -11.17 -18.34
CA HIS A 42 8.67 -11.45 -16.90
C HIS A 42 7.27 -11.68 -16.35
N GLU A 43 7.06 -12.72 -15.57
CA GLU A 43 5.78 -13.08 -14.90
C GLU A 43 4.55 -12.98 -15.82
N GLY A 44 4.66 -13.46 -17.06
CA GLY A 44 3.53 -13.47 -18.01
C GLY A 44 3.32 -12.15 -18.75
N GLN A 45 4.10 -11.11 -18.47
CA GLN A 45 4.01 -9.81 -19.11
C GLN A 45 5.22 -9.55 -20.00
N ILE A 46 4.98 -8.94 -21.16
CA ILE A 46 6.03 -8.42 -22.04
C ILE A 46 6.28 -6.97 -21.69
N TYR A 47 7.55 -6.60 -21.72
CA TYR A 47 8.02 -5.24 -21.49
C TYR A 47 8.89 -4.80 -22.67
N GLN A 48 8.73 -3.54 -23.06
CA GLN A 48 9.57 -2.90 -24.07
C GLN A 48 10.31 -1.72 -23.46
N TYR A 49 11.61 -1.61 -23.73
CA TYR A 49 12.42 -0.48 -23.35
C TYR A 49 12.07 0.76 -24.17
N THR A 50 11.80 1.88 -23.49
CA THR A 50 11.36 3.15 -24.10
C THR A 50 12.46 4.20 -24.19
N GLY A 51 13.70 3.86 -23.82
CA GLY A 51 14.82 4.78 -23.73
C GLY A 51 15.19 5.15 -22.29
N THR A 52 14.22 5.15 -21.37
CA THR A 52 14.43 5.50 -19.96
C THR A 52 13.96 4.42 -18.99
N ARG A 53 12.96 3.62 -19.36
CA ARG A 53 12.38 2.56 -18.56
C ARG A 53 11.76 1.47 -19.44
N TYR A 54 11.28 0.41 -18.82
CA TYR A 54 10.47 -0.60 -19.46
C TYR A 54 8.98 -0.34 -19.24
N GLU A 55 8.20 -0.38 -20.32
CA GLU A 55 6.74 -0.30 -20.26
C GLU A 55 6.11 -1.63 -20.65
N ALA A 56 5.04 -2.00 -19.94
CA ALA A 56 4.28 -3.21 -20.26
C ALA A 56 3.61 -3.08 -21.63
N MET A 57 3.74 -4.09 -22.47
CA MET A 57 3.18 -4.16 -23.80
C MET A 57 2.15 -5.29 -23.87
N PRO A 58 0.93 -5.04 -24.35
CA PRO A 58 -0.05 -6.10 -24.63
C PRO A 58 0.49 -7.14 -25.59
N GLU A 59 0.12 -8.40 -25.37
CA GLU A 59 0.61 -9.52 -26.20
C GLU A 59 0.21 -9.40 -27.67
N GLU A 60 -0.97 -8.85 -27.93
CA GLU A 60 -1.47 -8.56 -29.27
C GLU A 60 -0.53 -7.64 -30.05
N LEU A 61 0.02 -6.62 -29.37
CA LEU A 61 0.98 -5.70 -29.98
C LEU A 61 2.29 -6.39 -30.34
N LEU A 62 2.76 -7.37 -29.53
CA LEU A 62 3.90 -8.18 -29.92
C LEU A 62 3.57 -9.01 -31.16
N GLY A 63 2.37 -9.60 -31.24
CA GLY A 63 1.91 -10.34 -32.43
C GLY A 63 1.92 -9.47 -33.67
N PHE A 64 1.41 -8.25 -33.59
CA PHE A 64 1.43 -7.27 -34.68
C PHE A 64 2.87 -6.86 -35.06
N ALA A 65 3.73 -6.61 -34.08
CA ALA A 65 5.13 -6.26 -34.32
C ALA A 65 5.89 -7.38 -35.03
N VAL A 66 5.70 -8.64 -34.59
CA VAL A 66 6.29 -9.82 -35.23
C VAL A 66 5.77 -9.98 -36.66
N ARG A 67 4.46 -9.84 -36.89
CA ARG A 67 3.86 -9.93 -38.22
C ARG A 67 4.45 -8.85 -39.16
N GLY A 68 4.39 -7.58 -38.77
CA GLY A 68 4.91 -6.49 -39.60
C GLY A 68 6.40 -6.61 -39.87
N TRP A 69 7.18 -7.12 -38.90
CA TRP A 69 8.59 -7.42 -39.12
C TRP A 69 8.80 -8.55 -40.13
N LEU A 70 8.07 -9.68 -40.04
CA LEU A 70 8.14 -10.79 -40.98
C LEU A 70 7.79 -10.34 -42.41
N GLU A 71 6.74 -9.53 -42.59
CA GLU A 71 6.36 -8.93 -43.87
C GLU A 71 7.50 -8.08 -44.44
N LYS A 72 8.08 -7.22 -43.58
CA LYS A 72 9.19 -6.32 -43.95
C LYS A 72 10.43 -7.04 -44.42
N VAL A 73 10.75 -8.20 -43.79
CA VAL A 73 11.88 -9.02 -44.20
C VAL A 73 11.57 -9.97 -45.36
N GLY A 74 10.32 -9.96 -45.88
CA GLY A 74 9.91 -10.81 -47.02
C GLY A 74 9.65 -12.27 -46.65
N TYR A 75 9.42 -12.58 -45.37
CA TYR A 75 9.11 -13.95 -44.95
C TYR A 75 7.63 -14.27 -45.18
N PRO A 76 7.27 -15.48 -45.73
CA PRO A 76 5.86 -15.86 -45.91
C PRO A 76 5.11 -15.86 -44.55
N VAL A 77 4.12 -14.98 -44.42
CA VAL A 77 3.41 -14.74 -43.13
C VAL A 77 2.01 -15.34 -43.18
N ASN A 78 1.69 -16.10 -42.16
CA ASN A 78 0.34 -16.53 -41.81
C ASN A 78 0.20 -16.59 -40.28
N ASN A 79 -1.00 -16.81 -39.77
CA ASN A 79 -1.26 -16.87 -38.33
C ASN A 79 -0.44 -17.96 -37.62
N ASN A 80 -0.24 -19.10 -38.28
CA ASN A 80 0.55 -20.20 -37.71
C ASN A 80 2.01 -19.82 -37.48
N VAL A 81 2.61 -19.07 -38.40
CA VAL A 81 3.98 -18.56 -38.25
C VAL A 81 4.07 -17.60 -37.06
N VAL A 82 3.16 -16.63 -36.98
CA VAL A 82 3.15 -15.65 -35.86
C VAL A 82 2.96 -16.38 -34.53
N ASN A 83 1.99 -17.30 -34.47
CA ASN A 83 1.66 -18.07 -33.25
C ASN A 83 2.83 -18.96 -32.75
N ASN A 84 3.78 -19.34 -33.63
CA ASN A 84 4.97 -20.11 -33.24
C ASN A 84 6.19 -19.23 -32.96
N VAL A 85 6.29 -18.04 -33.61
CA VAL A 85 7.40 -17.11 -33.39
C VAL A 85 7.22 -16.36 -32.04
N VAL A 86 6.02 -15.91 -31.72
CA VAL A 86 5.75 -15.15 -30.47
C VAL A 86 6.17 -15.91 -29.21
N PRO A 87 5.82 -17.18 -28.98
CA PRO A 87 6.32 -17.95 -27.83
C PRO A 87 7.86 -18.08 -27.82
N SER A 88 8.48 -18.24 -29.00
CA SER A 88 9.93 -18.29 -29.12
C SER A 88 10.62 -16.97 -28.78
N VAL A 89 9.98 -15.84 -29.10
CA VAL A 89 10.41 -14.48 -28.68
C VAL A 89 10.31 -14.33 -27.16
N LYS A 90 9.19 -14.71 -26.55
CA LYS A 90 9.01 -14.67 -25.09
C LYS A 90 10.07 -15.50 -24.36
N CYS A 91 10.33 -16.71 -24.82
CA CYS A 91 11.35 -17.58 -24.25
C CYS A 91 12.75 -16.95 -24.27
N ARG A 92 13.10 -16.26 -25.36
CA ARG A 92 14.40 -15.58 -25.49
C ARG A 92 14.49 -14.26 -24.74
N ALA A 93 13.38 -13.57 -24.61
CA ALA A 93 13.26 -12.33 -23.86
C ALA A 93 13.10 -12.53 -22.35
N LEU A 94 13.13 -13.78 -21.85
CA LEU A 94 12.91 -14.09 -20.45
C LEU A 94 13.93 -13.35 -19.58
N ALA A 95 13.43 -12.46 -18.73
CA ALA A 95 14.23 -11.76 -17.74
C ALA A 95 14.64 -12.71 -16.61
N LYS A 96 15.93 -12.66 -16.21
CA LYS A 96 16.50 -13.51 -15.16
C LYS A 96 16.17 -13.02 -13.75
N ALA A 97 15.74 -11.77 -13.64
CA ALA A 97 15.42 -11.13 -12.37
C ALA A 97 14.14 -10.28 -12.48
N ALA A 98 13.46 -10.08 -11.36
CA ALA A 98 12.32 -9.17 -11.25
C ALA A 98 12.80 -7.71 -11.25
N PRO A 99 12.03 -6.77 -11.86
CA PRO A 99 12.37 -5.36 -11.76
C PRO A 99 12.16 -4.83 -10.30
N PRO A 100 13.02 -3.88 -9.86
CA PRO A 100 14.17 -3.36 -10.58
C PRO A 100 15.38 -4.29 -10.48
N ALA A 101 16.14 -4.44 -11.57
CA ALA A 101 17.35 -5.24 -11.56
C ALA A 101 18.31 -4.82 -12.68
N TYR A 102 19.61 -4.93 -12.43
CA TYR A 102 20.61 -4.87 -13.48
C TYR A 102 20.82 -6.25 -14.13
N LEU A 103 20.71 -6.32 -15.44
CA LEU A 103 20.78 -7.55 -16.21
C LEU A 103 22.14 -7.77 -16.88
N GLY A 104 23.11 -6.86 -16.71
CA GLY A 104 24.46 -6.97 -17.21
C GLY A 104 25.33 -7.90 -16.36
N ALA A 105 26.57 -8.13 -16.83
CA ALA A 105 27.57 -8.96 -16.17
C ALA A 105 28.69 -8.15 -15.49
N ASP A 106 28.75 -6.86 -15.73
CA ASP A 106 29.69 -5.90 -15.19
C ASP A 106 29.28 -5.42 -13.80
N ASP A 107 30.20 -4.80 -13.07
CA ASP A 107 29.94 -4.21 -11.78
C ASP A 107 28.95 -3.04 -11.88
N TRP A 108 27.78 -3.26 -11.33
CA TRP A 108 26.73 -2.28 -11.22
C TRP A 108 26.47 -1.94 -9.74
N PRO A 109 26.12 -0.70 -9.40
CA PRO A 109 25.80 -0.34 -8.03
C PRO A 109 24.81 -1.31 -7.39
N GLN A 110 25.15 -1.83 -6.22
CA GLN A 110 24.29 -2.75 -5.46
C GLN A 110 23.24 -2.00 -4.61
N GLY A 111 23.28 -0.65 -4.67
CA GLY A 111 22.36 0.22 -3.95
C GLY A 111 21.14 0.64 -4.79
N ASP A 112 20.35 1.56 -4.25
CA ASP A 112 19.23 2.12 -4.98
C ASP A 112 19.69 2.92 -6.19
N VAL A 113 19.09 2.59 -7.32
CA VAL A 113 19.23 3.35 -8.56
C VAL A 113 17.87 3.94 -8.91
N ILE A 114 17.82 5.26 -9.05
CA ILE A 114 16.60 5.98 -9.43
C ILE A 114 16.75 6.48 -10.87
N ALA A 115 15.79 6.12 -11.72
CA ALA A 115 15.75 6.61 -13.08
C ALA A 115 15.09 8.00 -13.14
N PHE A 116 15.77 8.96 -13.78
CA PHE A 116 15.30 10.30 -14.13
C PHE A 116 15.30 10.47 -15.65
N ASP A 117 14.64 11.48 -16.19
CA ASP A 117 14.66 11.75 -17.65
C ASP A 117 16.08 11.84 -18.23
N ASN A 118 17.04 12.31 -17.47
CA ASN A 118 18.42 12.52 -17.91
C ASN A 118 19.42 11.45 -17.49
N GLY A 119 18.99 10.35 -16.85
CA GLY A 119 19.90 9.27 -16.49
C GLY A 119 19.46 8.43 -15.29
N LEU A 120 20.34 7.57 -14.86
CA LEU A 120 20.20 6.67 -13.72
C LEU A 120 21.06 7.17 -12.56
N LEU A 121 20.44 7.65 -11.49
CA LEU A 121 21.14 8.11 -10.30
C LEU A 121 21.50 6.92 -9.40
N ASP A 122 22.78 6.67 -9.20
CA ASP A 122 23.27 5.87 -8.09
C ASP A 122 23.16 6.69 -6.81
N VAL A 123 22.16 6.40 -5.98
CA VAL A 123 21.87 7.18 -4.78
C VAL A 123 23.00 7.08 -3.75
N SER A 124 23.71 5.96 -3.70
CA SER A 124 24.79 5.75 -2.74
C SER A 124 26.06 6.52 -3.08
N ALA A 125 26.38 6.59 -4.37
CA ALA A 125 27.55 7.30 -4.87
C ALA A 125 27.26 8.77 -5.22
N GLY A 126 25.97 9.16 -5.36
CA GLY A 126 25.58 10.48 -5.87
C GLY A 126 25.95 10.71 -7.34
N VAL A 127 26.11 9.64 -8.13
CA VAL A 127 26.57 9.69 -9.52
C VAL A 127 25.43 9.42 -10.47
N LEU A 128 25.20 10.34 -11.41
CA LEU A 128 24.27 10.16 -12.52
C LEU A 128 24.98 9.43 -13.67
N ARG A 129 24.40 8.31 -14.11
CA ARG A 129 24.88 7.48 -15.24
C ARG A 129 23.91 7.58 -16.41
N ASP A 130 24.40 7.29 -17.62
CA ASP A 130 23.55 7.21 -18.79
C ASP A 130 22.48 6.09 -18.68
N HIS A 131 21.35 6.29 -19.34
CA HIS A 131 20.34 5.26 -19.48
C HIS A 131 20.87 4.04 -20.22
N THR A 132 20.51 2.87 -19.72
CA THR A 132 20.85 1.59 -20.36
C THR A 132 19.67 0.63 -20.36
N PRO A 133 19.43 -0.13 -21.45
CA PRO A 133 18.42 -1.17 -21.45
C PRO A 133 18.79 -2.37 -20.56
N LEU A 134 20.01 -2.41 -20.00
CA LEU A 134 20.38 -3.41 -19.01
C LEU A 134 19.79 -3.12 -17.62
N TRP A 135 19.33 -1.88 -17.37
CA TRP A 135 18.57 -1.54 -16.16
C TRP A 135 17.09 -1.86 -16.37
N PHE A 136 16.64 -3.01 -15.87
CA PHE A 136 15.23 -3.40 -15.92
C PHE A 136 14.46 -2.70 -14.79
N SER A 137 13.85 -1.57 -15.08
CA SER A 137 12.94 -0.86 -14.19
C SER A 137 11.72 -0.38 -14.96
N THR A 138 10.55 -0.40 -14.32
CA THR A 138 9.30 0.13 -14.86
C THR A 138 9.03 1.56 -14.40
N SER A 139 9.87 2.10 -13.51
CA SER A 139 9.78 3.44 -12.95
C SER A 139 10.84 4.37 -13.55
N CYS A 140 10.44 5.61 -13.81
CA CYS A 140 11.33 6.72 -14.18
C CYS A 140 10.63 8.00 -13.75
N LEU A 141 11.32 8.85 -13.00
CA LEU A 141 10.80 10.14 -12.55
C LEU A 141 10.71 11.10 -13.75
N PRO A 142 9.59 11.86 -13.91
CA PRO A 142 9.28 12.58 -15.14
C PRO A 142 9.97 13.96 -15.25
N PHE A 143 11.16 14.10 -14.70
CA PHE A 143 11.97 15.33 -14.76
C PHE A 143 13.45 15.03 -14.67
N ARG A 144 14.28 16.04 -14.93
CA ARG A 144 15.73 15.91 -14.89
C ARG A 144 16.24 15.99 -13.46
N TYR A 145 17.19 15.13 -13.12
CA TYR A 145 17.97 15.26 -11.89
C TYR A 145 18.94 16.44 -12.01
N ASP A 146 18.88 17.33 -11.05
CA ASP A 146 19.83 18.43 -10.86
C ASP A 146 20.23 18.49 -9.39
N PRO A 147 21.49 18.12 -9.03
CA PRO A 147 21.95 18.09 -7.65
C PRO A 147 21.99 19.49 -7.00
N ALA A 148 21.99 20.58 -7.79
CA ALA A 148 21.98 21.94 -7.29
C ALA A 148 20.58 22.53 -7.10
N ALA A 149 19.53 21.81 -7.52
CA ALA A 149 18.17 22.31 -7.41
C ALA A 149 17.74 22.43 -5.96
N ALA A 150 17.14 23.59 -5.62
CA ALA A 150 16.54 23.88 -4.32
C ALA A 150 15.00 23.86 -4.41
N CYS A 151 14.33 23.82 -3.26
CA CYS A 151 12.85 23.79 -3.19
C CYS A 151 12.31 24.74 -2.10
N PRO A 152 12.58 26.07 -2.21
CA PRO A 152 12.18 27.03 -1.18
C PRO A 152 10.67 27.13 -0.97
N VAL A 153 9.85 27.02 -2.03
CA VAL A 153 8.39 27.03 -1.92
C VAL A 153 7.88 25.80 -1.16
N TRP A 154 8.49 24.64 -1.42
CA TRP A 154 8.17 23.40 -0.71
C TRP A 154 8.50 23.47 0.78
N THR A 155 9.73 23.91 1.10
CA THR A 155 10.18 23.99 2.50
C THR A 155 9.39 25.03 3.30
N ASP A 156 9.09 26.21 2.72
CA ASP A 156 8.24 27.22 3.35
C ASP A 156 6.80 26.71 3.56
N PHE A 157 6.24 25.97 2.59
CA PHE A 157 4.94 25.34 2.75
C PHE A 157 4.93 24.35 3.92
N LEU A 158 5.95 23.49 4.04
CA LEU A 158 6.04 22.51 5.14
C LEU A 158 6.22 23.19 6.50
N SER A 159 7.09 24.20 6.58
CA SER A 159 7.30 25.00 7.78
C SER A 159 5.98 25.56 8.32
N ARG A 160 5.18 26.17 7.43
CA ARG A 160 3.87 26.71 7.80
C ARG A 160 2.84 25.63 8.14
N SER A 161 2.78 24.54 7.37
CA SER A 161 1.76 23.50 7.54
C SER A 161 2.01 22.59 8.75
N LEU A 162 3.29 22.39 9.10
CA LEU A 162 3.74 21.57 10.22
C LEU A 162 4.26 22.42 11.39
N GLU A 163 3.97 23.75 11.40
CA GLU A 163 4.23 24.66 12.52
C GLU A 163 5.69 24.65 12.98
N ASP A 164 6.63 24.62 12.02
CA ASP A 164 8.10 24.56 12.23
C ASP A 164 8.55 23.34 13.05
N ASP A 165 7.73 22.29 13.18
CA ASP A 165 8.10 21.06 13.86
C ASP A 165 9.12 20.28 13.02
N ALA A 166 10.39 20.44 13.38
CA ALA A 166 11.51 19.83 12.67
C ALA A 166 11.43 18.29 12.61
N GLU A 167 10.88 17.65 13.64
CA GLU A 167 10.75 16.18 13.69
C GLU A 167 9.65 15.69 12.75
N ARG A 168 8.49 16.36 12.68
CA ARG A 168 7.43 16.04 11.69
C ARG A 168 7.92 16.26 10.26
N ILE A 169 8.64 17.34 10.00
CA ILE A 169 9.25 17.63 8.70
C ILE A 169 10.28 16.55 8.37
N ALA A 170 11.11 16.13 9.32
CA ALA A 170 12.08 15.06 9.13
C ALA A 170 11.41 13.71 8.82
N LEU A 171 10.35 13.35 9.55
CA LEU A 171 9.58 12.13 9.27
C LEU A 171 8.99 12.15 7.85
N LEU A 172 8.41 13.29 7.42
CA LEU A 172 7.88 13.41 6.06
C LEU A 172 8.98 13.33 5.01
N GLN A 173 10.15 13.93 5.27
CA GLN A 173 11.31 13.88 4.40
C GLN A 173 11.79 12.44 4.21
N GLU A 174 11.90 11.68 5.28
CA GLU A 174 12.26 10.26 5.27
C GLU A 174 11.23 9.43 4.50
N TRP A 175 9.94 9.71 4.70
CA TRP A 175 8.87 9.02 4.00
C TRP A 175 8.90 9.26 2.49
N LEU A 176 9.03 10.52 2.05
CA LEU A 176 9.13 10.85 0.63
C LEU A 176 10.38 10.20 0.01
N GLY A 177 11.50 10.22 0.71
CA GLY A 177 12.71 9.53 0.29
C GLY A 177 12.54 8.01 0.19
N TYR A 178 11.85 7.40 1.15
CA TYR A 178 11.51 5.98 1.11
C TYR A 178 10.58 5.64 -0.06
N CYS A 179 9.68 6.53 -0.44
CA CYS A 179 8.84 6.38 -1.62
C CYS A 179 9.62 6.40 -2.95
N LEU A 180 10.81 6.98 -2.99
CA LEU A 180 11.70 6.96 -4.15
C LEU A 180 12.54 5.69 -4.25
N SER A 181 12.78 4.99 -3.13
CA SER A 181 13.57 3.76 -3.12
C SER A 181 12.75 2.57 -3.63
N GLU A 182 13.42 1.50 -4.02
CA GLU A 182 12.76 0.23 -4.37
C GLU A 182 12.55 -0.69 -3.15
N ASP A 183 13.09 -0.29 -2.01
CA ASP A 183 12.98 -1.03 -0.75
C ASP A 183 11.58 -0.83 -0.13
N THR A 184 10.87 -1.92 0.12
CA THR A 184 9.61 -1.97 0.85
C THR A 184 9.72 -2.74 2.17
N SER A 185 10.93 -3.17 2.53
CA SER A 185 11.20 -4.06 3.68
C SER A 185 10.85 -3.45 5.04
N LEU A 186 10.76 -2.13 5.13
CA LEU A 186 10.35 -1.45 6.37
C LEU A 186 8.87 -1.67 6.70
N GLN A 187 8.07 -2.14 5.74
CA GLN A 187 6.66 -2.53 5.92
C GLN A 187 5.81 -1.44 6.59
N LYS A 188 5.99 -0.20 6.16
CA LYS A 188 5.27 0.96 6.69
C LYS A 188 4.33 1.57 5.66
N PHE A 189 3.31 2.26 6.15
CA PHE A 189 2.49 3.19 5.37
C PHE A 189 2.29 4.48 6.16
N MET A 190 2.03 5.58 5.45
CA MET A 190 1.90 6.92 6.03
C MET A 190 0.43 7.34 6.10
N VAL A 191 0.06 7.94 7.21
CA VAL A 191 -1.23 8.61 7.40
C VAL A 191 -0.98 10.10 7.69
N LEU A 192 -1.49 10.96 6.82
CA LEU A 192 -1.55 12.39 7.00
C LEU A 192 -2.95 12.71 7.53
N GLU A 193 -3.05 13.07 8.80
CA GLU A 193 -4.37 13.29 9.42
C GLU A 193 -4.52 14.71 9.95
N GLY A 194 -5.73 15.18 10.09
CA GLY A 194 -6.08 16.44 10.78
C GLY A 194 -6.87 17.41 9.93
N ALA A 195 -6.80 18.70 10.27
CA ALA A 195 -7.70 19.73 9.80
C ALA A 195 -7.91 19.76 8.28
N THR A 196 -9.16 19.96 7.85
CA THR A 196 -9.49 20.30 6.47
C THR A 196 -8.72 21.54 6.04
N ARG A 197 -8.22 21.57 4.79
CA ARG A 197 -7.34 22.65 4.28
C ARG A 197 -6.00 22.79 5.03
N GLY A 198 -5.52 21.74 5.71
CA GLY A 198 -4.23 21.73 6.43
C GLY A 198 -3.00 21.52 5.54
N GLY A 199 -3.14 21.26 4.25
CA GLY A 199 -2.01 21.02 3.33
C GLY A 199 -1.78 19.55 2.96
N LYS A 200 -2.48 18.58 3.57
CA LYS A 200 -2.37 17.14 3.30
C LYS A 200 -2.47 16.80 1.80
N GLY A 201 -3.49 17.33 1.11
CA GLY A 201 -3.67 17.13 -0.34
C GLY A 201 -2.54 17.74 -1.18
N THR A 202 -1.88 18.78 -0.71
CA THR A 202 -0.71 19.34 -1.37
C THR A 202 0.49 18.40 -1.29
N VAL A 203 0.69 17.75 -0.14
CA VAL A 203 1.71 16.71 0.03
C VAL A 203 1.44 15.51 -0.89
N LEU A 204 0.19 15.04 -0.97
CA LEU A 204 -0.17 13.94 -1.88
C LEU A 204 0.11 14.30 -3.34
N ARG A 205 -0.32 15.48 -3.80
CA ARG A 205 -0.07 15.94 -5.17
C ARG A 205 1.42 16.10 -5.47
N ALA A 206 2.22 16.59 -4.53
CA ALA A 206 3.66 16.68 -4.68
C ALA A 206 4.29 15.29 -4.82
N LEU A 207 3.88 14.33 -3.99
CA LEU A 207 4.33 12.93 -4.07
C LEU A 207 3.94 12.29 -5.42
N GLU A 208 2.70 12.47 -5.86
CA GLU A 208 2.23 11.99 -7.17
C GLU A 208 3.02 12.58 -8.33
N ALA A 209 3.24 13.90 -8.31
CA ALA A 209 4.02 14.58 -9.32
C ALA A 209 5.50 14.11 -9.32
N MET A 210 6.06 13.87 -8.14
CA MET A 210 7.42 13.40 -7.96
C MET A 210 7.64 12.01 -8.58
N VAL A 211 6.74 11.07 -8.32
CA VAL A 211 6.87 9.68 -8.84
C VAL A 211 6.20 9.47 -10.21
N GLY A 212 5.38 10.40 -10.67
CA GLY A 212 4.73 10.39 -11.96
C GLY A 212 3.93 9.10 -12.23
N LYS A 213 4.24 8.39 -13.31
CA LYS A 213 3.57 7.12 -13.67
C LYS A 213 3.72 6.01 -12.63
N GLY A 214 4.65 6.15 -11.68
CA GLY A 214 4.82 5.24 -10.53
C GLY A 214 3.73 5.36 -9.48
N SER A 215 2.92 6.44 -9.49
CA SER A 215 1.79 6.62 -8.57
C SER A 215 0.48 6.08 -9.13
N THR A 216 -0.45 5.76 -8.23
CA THR A 216 -1.86 5.47 -8.57
C THR A 216 -2.76 5.90 -7.41
N PRO A 217 -3.87 6.61 -7.69
CA PRO A 217 -4.88 6.85 -6.67
C PRO A 217 -5.63 5.55 -6.36
N VAL A 218 -5.96 5.34 -5.11
CA VAL A 218 -6.70 4.17 -4.61
C VAL A 218 -7.83 4.64 -3.72
N VAL A 219 -9.00 4.05 -3.91
CA VAL A 219 -10.10 4.10 -2.96
C VAL A 219 -9.90 2.92 -2.02
N LEU A 220 -9.70 3.16 -0.72
CA LEU A 220 -9.28 2.11 0.21
C LEU A 220 -10.33 1.00 0.33
N GLU A 221 -11.61 1.37 0.28
CA GLU A 221 -12.76 0.45 0.32
C GLU A 221 -12.75 -0.51 -0.87
N SER A 222 -12.29 -0.06 -2.03
CA SER A 222 -12.19 -0.89 -3.23
C SER A 222 -11.17 -2.02 -3.11
N LEU A 223 -10.28 -2.00 -2.11
CA LEU A 223 -9.36 -3.11 -1.87
C LEU A 223 -10.08 -4.43 -1.59
N ALA A 224 -11.35 -4.41 -1.16
CA ALA A 224 -12.16 -5.63 -1.04
C ALA A 224 -12.56 -6.25 -2.39
N ASP A 225 -12.50 -5.49 -3.48
CA ASP A 225 -12.95 -5.93 -4.79
C ASP A 225 -12.02 -6.95 -5.43
N ARG A 226 -12.58 -7.77 -6.31
CA ARG A 226 -11.86 -8.85 -6.99
C ARG A 226 -10.66 -8.37 -7.81
N PHE A 227 -10.80 -7.25 -8.51
CA PHE A 227 -9.77 -6.72 -9.42
C PHE A 227 -8.99 -5.52 -8.85
N ALA A 228 -9.13 -5.25 -7.57
CA ALA A 228 -8.57 -4.06 -6.90
C ALA A 228 -7.03 -3.96 -7.01
N LEU A 229 -6.35 -5.09 -7.14
CA LEU A 229 -4.89 -5.14 -7.16
C LEU A 229 -4.30 -4.87 -8.55
N LEU A 230 -5.10 -4.97 -9.61
CA LEU A 230 -4.61 -4.78 -10.98
C LEU A 230 -4.01 -3.38 -11.24
N PRO A 231 -4.62 -2.27 -10.78
CA PRO A 231 -4.04 -0.93 -10.92
C PRO A 231 -2.72 -0.73 -10.18
N LEU A 232 -2.39 -1.59 -9.22
CA LEU A 232 -1.15 -1.51 -8.44
C LEU A 232 0.05 -2.15 -9.13
N LEU A 233 -0.15 -2.91 -10.20
CA LEU A 233 0.95 -3.53 -10.94
C LEU A 233 1.90 -2.48 -11.52
N GLY A 234 3.20 -2.62 -11.22
CA GLY A 234 4.24 -1.70 -11.68
C GLY A 234 4.19 -0.32 -11.03
N LYS A 235 3.41 -0.14 -9.94
CA LYS A 235 3.35 1.09 -9.16
C LYS A 235 4.25 1.00 -7.93
N THR A 236 4.78 2.15 -7.53
CA THR A 236 5.64 2.30 -6.34
C THR A 236 4.93 3.02 -5.20
N VAL A 237 3.93 3.84 -5.52
CA VAL A 237 3.15 4.63 -4.58
C VAL A 237 1.66 4.50 -4.86
N ALA A 238 0.87 4.29 -3.80
CA ALA A 238 -0.57 4.40 -3.81
C ALA A 238 -1.00 5.56 -2.90
N THR A 239 -1.78 6.50 -3.44
CA THR A 239 -2.33 7.62 -2.69
C THR A 239 -3.81 7.40 -2.41
N VAL A 240 -4.22 7.68 -1.18
CA VAL A 240 -5.62 7.61 -0.75
C VAL A 240 -6.00 8.97 -0.19
N SER A 241 -6.95 9.65 -0.84
CA SER A 241 -7.26 11.04 -0.51
C SER A 241 -8.32 11.23 0.56
N GLU A 242 -9.19 10.26 0.76
CA GLU A 242 -10.21 10.29 1.81
C GLU A 242 -10.53 8.85 2.21
N VAL A 243 -10.73 8.62 3.52
CA VAL A 243 -11.12 7.32 4.06
C VAL A 243 -12.26 7.51 5.04
N ASP A 244 -13.35 6.82 4.80
CA ASP A 244 -14.44 6.67 5.76
C ASP A 244 -14.84 5.20 5.87
N PHE A 245 -14.56 4.61 7.03
CA PHE A 245 -14.96 3.23 7.31
C PHE A 245 -16.33 3.10 7.98
N LYS A 246 -17.07 4.21 8.17
CA LYS A 246 -18.40 4.14 8.76
C LYS A 246 -19.36 3.40 7.82
N GLY A 247 -19.90 2.29 8.30
CA GLY A 247 -20.85 1.47 7.53
C GLY A 247 -20.26 0.69 6.36
N VAL A 248 -18.93 0.62 6.22
CA VAL A 248 -18.28 -0.15 5.15
C VAL A 248 -18.39 -1.64 5.45
N LYS A 249 -19.08 -2.36 4.56
CA LYS A 249 -19.10 -3.83 4.54
C LYS A 249 -17.69 -4.35 4.13
N ASN A 250 -17.31 -5.54 4.59
CA ASN A 250 -16.02 -6.16 4.28
C ASN A 250 -14.78 -5.43 4.83
N ARG A 251 -14.93 -4.62 5.86
CA ARG A 251 -13.84 -3.88 6.51
C ARG A 251 -12.64 -4.77 6.85
N GLN A 252 -12.88 -5.96 7.40
CA GLN A 252 -11.82 -6.91 7.73
C GLN A 252 -11.03 -7.38 6.51
N GLN A 253 -11.71 -7.57 5.37
CA GLN A 253 -11.05 -7.96 4.11
C GLN A 253 -10.13 -6.83 3.60
N ILE A 254 -10.58 -5.57 3.68
CA ILE A 254 -9.78 -4.39 3.33
C ILE A 254 -8.51 -4.34 4.20
N ILE A 255 -8.69 -4.48 5.51
CA ILE A 255 -7.59 -4.48 6.48
C ILE A 255 -6.59 -5.61 6.20
N ASN A 256 -7.08 -6.81 5.96
CA ASN A 256 -6.23 -7.96 5.66
C ASN A 256 -5.46 -7.78 4.35
N ARG A 257 -6.09 -7.21 3.31
CA ARG A 257 -5.39 -6.87 2.07
C ARG A 257 -4.35 -5.77 2.24
N LEU A 258 -4.67 -4.71 2.98
CA LEU A 258 -3.69 -3.66 3.28
C LEU A 258 -2.49 -4.23 4.05
N LYS A 259 -2.73 -5.10 5.04
CA LYS A 259 -1.66 -5.80 5.78
C LYS A 259 -0.77 -6.64 4.86
N ALA A 260 -1.38 -7.40 3.96
CA ALA A 260 -0.67 -8.25 3.01
C ALA A 260 0.16 -7.40 2.01
N LEU A 261 -0.41 -6.30 1.50
CA LEU A 261 0.30 -5.38 0.59
C LEU A 261 1.50 -4.72 1.26
N VAL A 262 1.30 -4.16 2.46
CA VAL A 262 2.39 -3.52 3.23
C VAL A 262 3.40 -4.55 3.75
N GLY A 263 2.95 -5.79 4.02
CA GLY A 263 3.78 -6.90 4.48
C GLY A 263 4.57 -7.61 3.38
N GLU A 264 4.48 -7.17 2.13
CA GLU A 264 5.15 -7.78 0.96
C GLU A 264 4.70 -9.23 0.66
N ASP A 265 3.50 -9.60 1.05
CA ASP A 265 2.97 -10.90 0.74
C ASP A 265 2.76 -11.08 -0.78
N ARG A 266 2.89 -12.32 -1.27
CA ARG A 266 2.49 -12.64 -2.64
C ARG A 266 0.98 -12.69 -2.73
N LEU A 267 0.40 -11.86 -3.58
CA LEU A 267 -1.04 -11.76 -3.78
C LEU A 267 -1.43 -12.16 -5.21
N PRO A 268 -2.57 -12.84 -5.37
CA PRO A 268 -3.10 -13.14 -6.69
C PRO A 268 -3.68 -11.86 -7.31
N VAL A 269 -3.10 -11.41 -8.41
CA VAL A 269 -3.61 -10.32 -9.22
C VAL A 269 -4.38 -10.91 -10.40
N GLU A 270 -5.68 -10.70 -10.42
CA GLU A 270 -6.57 -11.22 -11.47
C GLU A 270 -6.72 -10.20 -12.61
N TRP A 271 -6.74 -10.71 -13.84
CA TRP A 271 -6.92 -9.90 -15.04
C TRP A 271 -8.39 -9.89 -15.47
N LYS A 272 -8.96 -8.70 -15.61
CA LYS A 272 -10.35 -8.54 -16.07
C LYS A 272 -10.50 -9.10 -17.49
N GLY A 273 -11.50 -9.97 -17.69
CA GLY A 273 -11.77 -10.58 -18.99
C GLY A 273 -10.85 -11.76 -19.39
N LEU A 274 -9.87 -12.09 -18.55
CA LEU A 274 -8.98 -13.23 -18.77
C LEU A 274 -9.11 -14.21 -17.62
N ASN A 275 -9.22 -15.51 -17.93
CA ASN A 275 -9.20 -16.54 -16.90
C ASN A 275 -7.77 -16.86 -16.44
N ARG A 276 -7.07 -15.80 -15.97
CA ARG A 276 -5.71 -15.93 -15.47
C ARG A 276 -5.46 -15.01 -14.28
N PHE A 277 -4.57 -15.43 -13.40
CA PHE A 277 -4.02 -14.59 -12.33
C PHE A 277 -2.49 -14.70 -12.34
N THR A 278 -1.84 -13.68 -11.77
CA THR A 278 -0.40 -13.68 -11.52
C THR A 278 -0.19 -13.58 -10.02
N LEU A 279 0.58 -14.49 -9.43
CA LEU A 279 0.96 -14.43 -8.01
C LEU A 279 2.23 -13.58 -7.90
N THR A 280 2.11 -12.35 -7.44
CA THR A 280 3.22 -11.40 -7.41
C THR A 280 3.27 -10.61 -6.09
N ARG A 281 4.43 -10.05 -5.79
CA ARG A 281 4.59 -9.04 -4.74
C ARG A 281 4.37 -7.65 -5.33
N LEU A 282 3.47 -6.90 -4.73
CA LEU A 282 3.22 -5.52 -5.12
C LEU A 282 4.04 -4.59 -4.19
N ARG A 283 5.08 -3.98 -4.75
CA ARG A 283 6.00 -3.09 -4.00
C ARG A 283 5.46 -1.67 -3.93
N VAL A 284 4.32 -1.50 -3.28
CA VAL A 284 3.58 -0.24 -3.23
C VAL A 284 3.57 0.32 -1.81
N ARG A 285 3.90 1.60 -1.66
CA ARG A 285 3.83 2.34 -0.40
C ARG A 285 2.57 3.16 -0.37
N PHE A 286 1.77 3.00 0.67
CA PHE A 286 0.51 3.72 0.82
C PHE A 286 0.73 5.03 1.57
N THR A 287 0.24 6.13 1.00
CA THR A 287 0.11 7.43 1.68
C THR A 287 -1.35 7.80 1.72
N ILE A 288 -1.91 7.85 2.92
CA ILE A 288 -3.33 8.04 3.18
C ILE A 288 -3.54 9.44 3.78
N SER A 289 -4.49 10.20 3.25
CA SER A 289 -4.94 11.46 3.83
C SER A 289 -6.33 11.29 4.41
N CYS A 290 -6.55 11.77 5.64
CA CYS A 290 -7.85 11.77 6.28
C CYS A 290 -8.06 13.04 7.11
N ASN A 291 -9.32 13.45 7.30
CA ASN A 291 -9.66 14.56 8.17
C ASN A 291 -9.86 14.08 9.60
N ASP A 292 -10.53 12.96 9.74
CA ASP A 292 -10.75 12.29 11.01
C ASP A 292 -9.78 11.13 11.19
N PRO A 293 -9.47 10.78 12.42
CA PRO A 293 -8.67 9.61 12.76
C PRO A 293 -9.23 8.30 12.16
N ILE A 294 -8.36 7.53 11.49
CA ILE A 294 -8.78 6.25 10.92
C ILE A 294 -8.71 5.16 12.00
N SER A 295 -9.86 4.55 12.29
CA SER A 295 -9.92 3.32 13.09
C SER A 295 -9.96 2.09 12.19
N PHE A 296 -8.94 1.26 12.23
CA PHE A 296 -8.89 0.00 11.47
C PHE A 296 -9.53 -1.17 12.22
N LEU A 297 -9.78 -1.04 13.54
CA LEU A 297 -10.28 -2.11 14.41
C LEU A 297 -9.52 -3.44 14.19
N ASP A 298 -8.20 -3.37 14.15
CA ASP A 298 -7.33 -4.53 13.98
C ASP A 298 -6.95 -5.14 15.34
N PRO A 299 -7.52 -6.30 15.70
CA PRO A 299 -7.26 -6.94 17.00
C PRO A 299 -5.80 -7.28 17.24
N SER A 300 -5.05 -7.54 16.15
CA SER A 300 -3.64 -7.93 16.26
C SER A 300 -2.71 -6.76 16.55
N GLY A 301 -3.18 -5.51 16.38
CA GLY A 301 -2.36 -4.30 16.44
C GLY A 301 -1.31 -4.19 15.31
N SER A 302 -1.35 -5.13 14.36
CA SER A 302 -0.34 -5.22 13.30
C SER A 302 -0.43 -4.06 12.30
N VAL A 303 -1.62 -3.51 12.07
CA VAL A 303 -1.82 -2.31 11.25
C VAL A 303 -1.22 -1.09 11.94
N ALA A 304 -1.55 -0.89 13.23
CA ALA A 304 -1.01 0.22 14.00
C ALA A 304 0.52 0.19 14.10
N ALA A 305 1.13 -1.00 14.18
CA ALA A 305 2.58 -1.16 14.17
C ALA A 305 3.24 -0.77 12.83
N ARG A 306 2.50 -0.82 11.72
CA ARG A 306 2.97 -0.44 10.38
C ARG A 306 2.65 1.00 10.00
N MET A 307 1.82 1.67 10.76
CA MET A 307 1.33 3.01 10.50
C MET A 307 2.32 4.07 11.00
N LEU A 308 2.67 5.02 10.15
CA LEU A 308 3.32 6.28 10.51
C LEU A 308 2.27 7.38 10.42
N VAL A 309 2.17 8.22 11.43
CA VAL A 309 1.14 9.29 11.47
C VAL A 309 1.81 10.65 11.53
N ILE A 310 1.38 11.57 10.67
CA ILE A 310 1.76 12.99 10.74
C ILE A 310 0.49 13.82 10.92
N PRO A 311 0.28 14.39 12.11
CA PRO A 311 -0.82 15.32 12.36
C PRO A 311 -0.60 16.68 11.67
N PHE A 312 -1.65 17.17 10.98
CA PHE A 312 -1.78 18.51 10.39
C PHE A 312 -2.81 19.31 11.18
N ASN A 313 -2.37 20.01 12.22
CA ASN A 313 -3.26 20.69 13.16
C ASN A 313 -3.74 22.05 12.65
N ARG A 314 -2.96 22.68 11.77
CA ARG A 314 -3.28 23.99 11.22
C ARG A 314 -4.23 23.88 10.03
N SER A 315 -5.21 24.81 9.96
CA SER A 315 -6.08 25.00 8.80
C SER A 315 -5.78 26.33 8.11
N PHE A 316 -5.79 26.32 6.77
CA PHE A 316 -5.64 27.50 5.92
C PHE A 316 -6.98 27.87 5.25
N ALA A 317 -8.12 27.44 5.82
CA ALA A 317 -9.44 27.79 5.29
C ALA A 317 -9.60 29.30 5.16
N GLY A 318 -9.99 29.78 3.97
CA GLY A 318 -10.09 31.20 3.65
C GLY A 318 -8.76 31.90 3.32
N GLN A 319 -7.64 31.17 3.34
CA GLN A 319 -6.29 31.68 2.99
C GLN A 319 -5.61 30.76 1.95
N GLU A 320 -6.40 30.05 1.14
CA GLU A 320 -5.89 29.06 0.20
C GLU A 320 -5.09 29.70 -0.93
N ASP A 321 -3.88 29.23 -1.15
CA ASP A 321 -3.06 29.58 -2.30
C ASP A 321 -3.29 28.58 -3.44
N THR A 322 -4.11 28.98 -4.41
CA THR A 322 -4.45 28.13 -5.55
C THR A 322 -3.26 27.90 -6.50
N THR A 323 -2.19 28.70 -6.41
CA THR A 323 -0.99 28.60 -7.24
C THR A 323 0.08 27.68 -6.64
N LEU A 324 -0.05 27.37 -5.35
CA LEU A 324 0.98 26.64 -4.58
C LEU A 324 1.39 25.31 -5.24
N SER A 325 0.43 24.49 -5.67
CA SER A 325 0.73 23.21 -6.32
C SER A 325 1.52 23.37 -7.62
N ALA A 326 1.19 24.38 -8.42
CA ALA A 326 1.92 24.68 -9.65
C ALA A 326 3.35 25.16 -9.37
N ARG A 327 3.55 26.00 -8.36
CA ARG A 327 4.88 26.47 -7.94
C ARG A 327 5.74 25.33 -7.40
N ILE A 328 5.19 24.44 -6.59
CA ILE A 328 5.90 23.24 -6.09
C ILE A 328 6.27 22.32 -7.27
N ALA A 329 5.40 22.19 -8.30
CA ALA A 329 5.69 21.36 -9.47
C ALA A 329 6.92 21.85 -10.26
N LEU A 330 7.24 23.14 -10.21
CA LEU A 330 8.47 23.69 -10.81
C LEU A 330 9.75 23.38 -10.01
N GLU A 331 9.61 23.00 -8.73
CA GLU A 331 10.70 22.69 -7.83
C GLU A 331 10.92 21.18 -7.62
N LEU A 332 10.30 20.30 -8.42
CA LEU A 332 10.33 18.85 -8.17
C LEU A 332 11.73 18.25 -8.10
N SER A 333 12.69 18.75 -8.87
CA SER A 333 14.09 18.32 -8.76
C SER A 333 14.66 18.62 -7.37
N GLY A 334 14.38 19.82 -6.83
CA GLY A 334 14.78 20.22 -5.47
C GLY A 334 14.03 19.41 -4.39
N VAL A 335 12.72 19.14 -4.60
CA VAL A 335 11.94 18.30 -3.69
C VAL A 335 12.52 16.88 -3.61
N VAL A 336 12.99 16.34 -4.73
CA VAL A 336 13.67 15.03 -4.74
C VAL A 336 15.00 15.09 -4.00
N ASN A 337 15.82 16.13 -4.22
CA ASN A 337 17.07 16.30 -3.45
C ASN A 337 16.78 16.31 -1.94
N TRP A 338 15.80 17.09 -1.53
CA TRP A 338 15.33 17.15 -0.15
C TRP A 338 14.86 15.78 0.35
N ALA A 339 14.11 15.02 -0.44
CA ALA A 339 13.64 13.67 -0.09
C ALA A 339 14.81 12.66 0.00
N LEU A 340 15.81 12.75 -0.89
CA LEU A 340 17.00 11.89 -0.86
C LEU A 340 17.85 12.11 0.40
N GLU A 341 17.92 13.33 0.93
CA GLU A 341 18.55 13.60 2.23
C GLU A 341 17.81 12.84 3.35
N GLY A 342 16.48 12.82 3.31
CA GLY A 342 15.64 12.03 4.21
C GLY A 342 15.93 10.53 4.11
N LEU A 343 16.04 10.00 2.88
CA LEU A 343 16.40 8.60 2.65
C LEU A 343 17.78 8.27 3.19
N ALA A 344 18.76 9.15 2.99
CA ALA A 344 20.11 8.98 3.52
C ALA A 344 20.11 8.97 5.05
N ARG A 345 19.31 9.83 5.69
CA ARG A 345 19.12 9.83 7.16
C ARG A 345 18.47 8.54 7.64
N LEU A 346 17.38 8.09 6.99
CA LEU A 346 16.68 6.85 7.32
C LEU A 346 17.62 5.64 7.27
N ARG A 347 18.48 5.55 6.26
CA ARG A 347 19.49 4.49 6.12
C ARG A 347 20.54 4.53 7.21
N ARG A 348 21.07 5.72 7.52
CA ARG A 348 22.01 5.89 8.65
C ARG A 348 21.38 5.45 9.97
N ASN A 349 20.07 5.65 10.13
CA ASN A 349 19.29 5.20 11.27
C ASN A 349 18.86 3.71 11.18
N LYS A 350 19.44 2.93 10.24
CA LYS A 350 19.16 1.51 10.05
C LYS A 350 17.67 1.24 9.79
N GLY A 351 17.02 2.06 8.99
CA GLY A 351 15.60 1.95 8.62
C GLY A 351 14.62 2.37 9.72
N ARG A 352 15.07 3.05 10.75
CA ARG A 352 14.21 3.61 11.79
C ARG A 352 13.82 5.02 11.44
N PHE A 353 12.54 5.24 11.21
CA PHE A 353 11.98 6.56 10.98
C PHE A 353 12.11 7.44 12.22
N THR A 354 12.23 8.74 12.01
CA THR A 354 12.08 9.75 13.08
C THR A 354 10.69 9.58 13.71
N GLU A 355 10.61 9.60 15.03
CA GLU A 355 9.37 9.44 15.80
C GLU A 355 9.04 10.72 16.57
N PRO A 356 8.39 11.74 15.95
CA PRO A 356 7.97 12.94 16.65
C PRO A 356 7.06 12.62 17.83
N ALA A 357 7.23 13.33 18.95
CA ALA A 357 6.42 13.08 20.16
C ALA A 357 4.91 13.18 19.88
N ILE A 358 4.48 14.14 19.06
CA ILE A 358 3.07 14.31 18.66
C ILE A 358 2.60 13.14 17.76
N SER A 359 3.45 12.67 16.85
CA SER A 359 3.14 11.51 15.99
C SER A 359 3.04 10.23 16.80
N LYS A 360 3.93 10.03 17.77
CA LYS A 360 3.88 8.91 18.69
C LYS A 360 2.61 8.93 19.56
N ALA A 361 2.24 10.09 20.09
CA ALA A 361 1.00 10.26 20.85
C ALA A 361 -0.22 9.88 19.98
N ALA A 362 -0.29 10.38 18.73
CA ALA A 362 -1.33 10.03 17.79
C ALA A 362 -1.36 8.53 17.48
N GLN A 363 -0.20 7.88 17.27
CA GLN A 363 -0.13 6.43 17.07
C GLN A 363 -0.59 5.63 18.29
N ASP A 364 -0.20 6.04 19.50
CA ASP A 364 -0.61 5.37 20.74
C ASP A 364 -2.11 5.53 20.98
N GLU A 365 -2.69 6.67 20.64
CA GLU A 365 -4.12 6.89 20.64
C GLU A 365 -4.82 5.98 19.64
N ARG A 366 -4.28 5.86 18.39
CA ARG A 366 -4.80 4.94 17.36
C ARG A 366 -4.71 3.48 17.79
N ARG A 367 -3.65 3.06 18.48
CA ARG A 367 -3.56 1.69 19.04
C ARG A 367 -4.69 1.42 20.01
N ARG A 368 -5.06 2.39 20.83
CA ARG A 368 -6.19 2.26 21.77
C ARG A 368 -7.52 2.21 21.04
N GLU A 369 -7.76 3.15 20.13
CA GLU A 369 -9.00 3.23 19.35
C GLU A 369 -9.19 2.03 18.39
N ASN A 370 -8.10 1.44 17.91
CA ASN A 370 -8.13 0.23 17.07
C ASN A 370 -8.32 -1.07 17.86
N SER A 371 -8.47 -1.01 19.19
CA SER A 371 -8.82 -2.18 20.00
C SER A 371 -10.32 -2.49 19.85
N PRO A 372 -10.71 -3.63 19.26
CA PRO A 372 -12.11 -4.03 19.23
C PRO A 372 -12.72 -4.18 20.61
N ALA A 373 -11.90 -4.54 21.63
CA ALA A 373 -12.36 -4.64 22.99
C ALA A 373 -12.73 -3.28 23.57
N LEU A 374 -11.94 -2.22 23.25
CA LEU A 374 -12.26 -0.86 23.66
C LEU A 374 -13.48 -0.34 22.89
N ALA A 375 -13.52 -0.51 21.57
CA ALA A 375 -14.65 -0.09 20.75
C ALA A 375 -15.97 -0.79 21.17
N PHE A 376 -15.90 -2.07 21.50
CA PHE A 376 -17.03 -2.79 22.08
C PHE A 376 -17.42 -2.24 23.46
N ALA A 377 -16.44 -1.96 24.32
CA ALA A 377 -16.71 -1.38 25.62
C ALA A 377 -17.37 0.00 25.51
N GLU A 378 -16.89 0.85 24.63
CA GLU A 378 -17.49 2.18 24.39
C GLU A 378 -18.90 2.09 23.80
N SER A 379 -19.14 1.13 22.92
CA SER A 379 -20.43 0.99 22.22
C SER A 379 -21.47 0.27 23.06
N CYS A 380 -21.10 -0.76 23.80
CA CYS A 380 -22.04 -1.71 24.39
C CYS A 380 -21.98 -1.84 25.91
N LEU A 381 -20.91 -1.34 26.57
CA LEU A 381 -20.75 -1.56 28.00
C LEU A 381 -20.99 -0.30 28.83
N VAL A 382 -21.38 -0.56 30.09
CA VAL A 382 -21.34 0.41 31.20
C VAL A 382 -20.33 -0.12 32.20
N VAL A 383 -19.40 0.72 32.63
CA VAL A 383 -18.31 0.34 33.55
C VAL A 383 -18.45 1.08 34.87
N GLU A 384 -18.28 0.39 36.00
CA GLU A 384 -18.28 1.04 37.29
C GLU A 384 -17.16 2.09 37.40
N ARG A 385 -17.49 3.32 37.70
CA ARG A 385 -16.55 4.46 37.75
C ARG A 385 -15.37 4.20 38.68
N ARG A 386 -15.59 3.57 39.83
CA ARG A 386 -14.55 3.23 40.80
C ARG A 386 -13.45 2.30 40.25
N LEU A 387 -13.73 1.58 39.16
CA LEU A 387 -12.80 0.62 38.57
C LEU A 387 -11.95 1.25 37.43
N VAL A 388 -12.19 2.51 37.12
CA VAL A 388 -11.45 3.24 36.08
C VAL A 388 -10.53 4.27 36.75
N PRO A 389 -9.25 3.94 36.97
CA PRO A 389 -8.31 4.83 37.66
C PRO A 389 -8.11 6.17 36.96
N ASN A 390 -8.22 6.17 35.63
CA ASN A 390 -8.12 7.36 34.79
C ASN A 390 -9.22 7.37 33.72
N PRO A 391 -10.30 8.15 33.89
CA PRO A 391 -11.38 8.26 32.90
C PRO A 391 -10.92 8.71 31.51
N LYS A 392 -9.80 9.44 31.41
CA LYS A 392 -9.20 9.86 30.13
C LYS A 392 -8.57 8.69 29.36
N ALA A 393 -8.30 7.55 30.04
CA ALA A 393 -7.75 6.36 29.39
C ALA A 393 -8.80 5.53 28.62
N LEU A 394 -10.09 5.81 28.86
CA LEU A 394 -11.23 5.12 28.26
C LEU A 394 -12.26 6.16 27.76
N PRO A 395 -11.88 7.04 26.81
CA PRO A 395 -12.80 8.03 26.27
C PRO A 395 -13.99 7.31 25.61
N GLY A 396 -15.20 7.81 25.82
CA GLY A 396 -16.41 7.24 25.23
C GLY A 396 -17.08 6.11 26.01
N VAL A 397 -16.40 5.46 26.94
CA VAL A 397 -17.00 4.40 27.79
C VAL A 397 -17.98 5.04 28.78
N LYS A 398 -19.22 4.53 28.82
CA LYS A 398 -20.23 4.98 29.78
C LYS A 398 -19.86 4.51 31.19
N LEU A 399 -19.76 5.43 32.13
CA LEU A 399 -19.43 5.14 33.53
C LEU A 399 -20.71 5.16 34.39
N ALA A 400 -20.81 4.22 35.32
CA ALA A 400 -21.88 4.12 36.29
C ALA A 400 -21.36 4.26 37.72
N GLU A 401 -22.12 4.91 38.59
CA GLU A 401 -21.84 5.02 40.02
C GLU A 401 -22.29 3.75 40.79
N GLU A 402 -23.31 3.06 40.25
CA GLU A 402 -23.89 1.87 40.84
C GLU A 402 -23.14 0.59 40.44
N PRO A 403 -23.20 -0.49 41.25
CA PRO A 403 -22.66 -1.78 40.88
C PRO A 403 -23.23 -2.32 39.59
N GLN A 404 -22.33 -2.79 38.72
CA GLN A 404 -22.66 -3.37 37.43
C GLN A 404 -22.25 -4.84 37.33
N SER A 405 -23.02 -5.64 36.59
CA SER A 405 -22.64 -7.02 36.33
C SER A 405 -23.29 -7.55 35.07
N VAL A 406 -22.65 -8.53 34.44
CA VAL A 406 -23.15 -9.19 33.22
C VAL A 406 -22.77 -10.66 33.20
N TRP A 407 -23.66 -11.52 32.73
CA TRP A 407 -23.37 -12.93 32.49
C TRP A 407 -22.54 -13.14 31.24
N GLY A 408 -21.71 -14.18 31.23
CA GLY A 408 -20.81 -14.46 30.11
C GLY A 408 -21.54 -14.75 28.80
N HIS A 409 -22.69 -15.41 28.84
CA HIS A 409 -23.53 -15.65 27.67
C HIS A 409 -24.12 -14.34 27.11
N GLN A 410 -24.61 -13.44 27.97
CA GLN A 410 -25.12 -12.11 27.56
C GLN A 410 -24.01 -11.24 26.96
N LEU A 411 -22.82 -11.23 27.58
CA LEU A 411 -21.66 -10.50 27.06
C LEU A 411 -21.22 -11.06 25.69
N ARG A 412 -21.27 -12.38 25.51
CA ARG A 412 -20.95 -13.04 24.25
C ARG A 412 -21.97 -12.68 23.17
N GLU A 413 -23.26 -12.76 23.47
CA GLU A 413 -24.33 -12.43 22.54
C GLU A 413 -24.22 -10.97 22.07
N ALA A 414 -24.04 -10.04 23.00
CA ALA A 414 -23.83 -8.62 22.69
C ALA A 414 -22.60 -8.40 21.81
N PHE A 415 -21.50 -9.13 22.08
CA PHE A 415 -20.28 -9.04 21.27
C PHE A 415 -20.48 -9.57 19.85
N GLU A 416 -21.13 -10.74 19.69
CA GLU A 416 -21.39 -11.31 18.36
C GLU A 416 -22.32 -10.43 17.52
N MET A 417 -23.35 -9.82 18.14
CA MET A 417 -24.22 -8.86 17.47
C MET A 417 -23.48 -7.60 17.06
N TRP A 418 -22.69 -7.00 17.97
CA TRP A 418 -21.88 -5.83 17.69
C TRP A 418 -20.84 -6.11 16.59
N LYS A 419 -20.14 -7.25 16.68
CA LYS A 419 -19.17 -7.71 15.70
C LYS A 419 -19.79 -7.84 14.29
N SER A 420 -20.97 -8.43 14.21
CA SER A 420 -21.72 -8.57 12.96
C SER A 420 -22.12 -7.21 12.39
N TYR A 421 -22.54 -6.28 13.23
CA TYR A 421 -22.90 -4.91 12.84
C TYR A 421 -21.70 -4.14 12.30
N GLU A 422 -20.54 -4.27 12.92
CA GLU A 422 -19.28 -3.61 12.51
C GLU A 422 -18.57 -4.34 11.34
N GLY A 423 -19.08 -5.50 10.91
CA GLY A 423 -18.47 -6.29 9.83
C GLY A 423 -17.07 -6.83 10.18
N LEU A 424 -16.87 -7.19 11.44
CA LEU A 424 -15.58 -7.66 11.98
C LEU A 424 -15.55 -9.18 12.11
N ASP A 425 -14.33 -9.74 11.97
CA ASP A 425 -13.99 -11.08 12.42
C ASP A 425 -13.29 -11.00 13.76
N GLY A 426 -13.59 -11.91 14.70
CA GLY A 426 -12.92 -11.91 15.99
C GLY A 426 -13.40 -13.02 16.90
N ASP A 427 -12.50 -13.49 17.78
CA ASP A 427 -12.78 -14.51 18.79
C ASP A 427 -13.21 -13.84 20.11
N TYR A 428 -14.34 -14.30 20.66
CA TYR A 428 -14.87 -13.80 21.93
C TYR A 428 -13.88 -13.93 23.09
N ASN A 429 -13.17 -15.04 23.19
CA ASN A 429 -12.25 -15.24 24.31
C ASN A 429 -11.04 -14.31 24.23
N TRP A 430 -10.61 -13.98 23.00
CA TRP A 430 -9.57 -12.98 22.79
C TRP A 430 -10.09 -11.60 23.21
N MET A 431 -11.28 -11.20 22.77
CA MET A 431 -11.91 -9.92 23.15
C MET A 431 -12.03 -9.79 24.67
N VAL A 432 -12.51 -10.83 25.37
CA VAL A 432 -12.62 -10.82 26.84
C VAL A 432 -11.27 -10.66 27.52
N ARG A 433 -10.22 -11.33 27.01
CA ARG A 433 -8.86 -11.17 27.59
C ARG A 433 -8.35 -9.75 27.44
N ASP A 434 -8.59 -9.12 26.28
CA ASP A 434 -8.18 -7.73 26.04
C ASP A 434 -9.02 -6.76 26.86
N LEU A 435 -10.33 -6.99 26.98
CA LEU A 435 -11.23 -6.22 27.83
C LEU A 435 -10.79 -6.25 29.31
N LEU A 436 -10.45 -7.42 29.83
CA LEU A 436 -9.97 -7.54 31.21
C LEU A 436 -8.60 -6.88 31.42
N ARG A 437 -7.77 -6.82 30.40
CA ARG A 437 -6.50 -6.06 30.43
C ARG A 437 -6.74 -4.55 30.46
N LEU A 438 -7.73 -4.06 29.69
CA LEU A 438 -8.13 -2.65 29.66
C LEU A 438 -8.83 -2.24 30.97
N LEU A 439 -9.55 -3.15 31.61
CA LEU A 439 -10.35 -2.95 32.80
C LEU A 439 -9.89 -3.88 33.94
N PRO A 440 -8.71 -3.65 34.55
CA PRO A 440 -8.12 -4.59 35.51
C PRO A 440 -8.92 -4.72 36.81
N GLY A 441 -9.84 -3.80 37.09
CA GLY A 441 -10.76 -3.88 38.25
C GLY A 441 -11.96 -4.82 38.04
N VAL A 442 -12.25 -5.21 36.78
CA VAL A 442 -13.35 -6.11 36.46
C VAL A 442 -13.03 -7.52 36.96
N ARG A 443 -13.94 -8.13 37.71
CA ARG A 443 -13.74 -9.47 38.30
C ARG A 443 -14.54 -10.50 37.53
N LYS A 444 -13.82 -11.47 36.96
CA LYS A 444 -14.38 -12.68 36.36
C LYS A 444 -14.60 -13.73 37.45
N GLN A 445 -15.82 -14.22 37.56
CA GLN A 445 -16.22 -15.22 38.55
C GLN A 445 -16.94 -16.38 37.84
N ARG A 446 -16.98 -17.54 38.46
CA ARG A 446 -17.89 -18.65 38.10
C ARG A 446 -19.04 -18.65 39.07
N ARG A 447 -20.27 -18.64 38.57
CA ARG A 447 -21.49 -18.71 39.38
C ARG A 447 -22.46 -19.71 38.76
N ASP A 448 -23.41 -20.20 39.52
CA ASP A 448 -24.46 -21.07 39.01
C ASP A 448 -25.29 -20.29 37.98
N SER A 449 -25.45 -20.86 36.79
CA SER A 449 -26.13 -20.22 35.68
C SER A 449 -27.62 -20.06 35.93
N PRO A 450 -28.23 -18.91 35.65
CA PRO A 450 -29.69 -18.76 35.70
C PRO A 450 -30.40 -19.62 34.63
N LEU A 451 -29.67 -20.13 33.64
CA LEU A 451 -30.21 -21.01 32.58
C LEU A 451 -30.19 -22.49 32.94
N ALA A 452 -29.69 -22.87 34.14
CA ALA A 452 -29.67 -24.24 34.58
C ALA A 452 -31.09 -24.73 34.93
N HIS A 453 -31.51 -25.86 34.34
CA HIS A 453 -32.77 -26.50 34.72
C HIS A 453 -32.70 -27.00 36.18
N LYS A 454 -33.83 -27.02 36.87
CA LYS A 454 -33.93 -27.52 38.27
C LYS A 454 -33.28 -28.90 38.39
N GLY A 455 -32.11 -28.96 39.09
CA GLY A 455 -31.39 -30.18 39.35
C GLY A 455 -30.02 -30.32 38.64
N GLU A 456 -29.70 -29.47 37.67
CA GLU A 456 -28.39 -29.44 37.01
C GLU A 456 -27.56 -28.28 37.49
N ARG A 457 -26.31 -28.55 37.93
CA ARG A 457 -25.32 -27.49 38.22
C ARG A 457 -24.62 -27.10 36.94
N HIS A 458 -25.09 -26.04 36.26
CA HIS A 458 -24.39 -25.45 35.14
C HIS A 458 -23.73 -24.15 35.61
N GLN A 459 -22.40 -24.14 35.71
CA GLN A 459 -21.64 -22.92 36.04
C GLN A 459 -21.36 -22.09 34.81
N ASP A 460 -21.75 -20.81 34.82
CA ASP A 460 -21.42 -19.85 33.77
C ASP A 460 -20.45 -18.78 34.32
N GLN A 461 -19.84 -18.05 33.37
CA GLN A 461 -18.95 -16.93 33.71
C GLN A 461 -19.82 -15.72 34.08
N PHE A 462 -19.36 -14.97 35.06
CA PHE A 462 -20.00 -13.78 35.56
C PHE A 462 -18.95 -12.66 35.65
N TYR A 463 -19.24 -11.52 35.14
CA TYR A 463 -18.34 -10.37 35.16
C TYR A 463 -18.94 -9.28 36.03
N ALA A 464 -18.29 -9.02 37.18
CA ALA A 464 -18.67 -7.92 38.08
C ALA A 464 -17.84 -6.68 37.71
N GLY A 465 -18.48 -5.53 37.69
CA GLY A 465 -17.89 -4.24 37.39
C GLY A 465 -18.21 -3.70 36.01
N ILE A 466 -18.85 -4.51 35.16
CA ILE A 466 -19.35 -4.09 33.82
C ILE A 466 -20.80 -4.56 33.63
N GLY A 467 -21.60 -3.79 32.90
CA GLY A 467 -22.96 -4.09 32.47
C GLY A 467 -23.15 -3.77 31.00
N LEU A 468 -24.28 -4.20 30.41
CA LEU A 468 -24.66 -3.86 29.05
C LEU A 468 -25.40 -2.51 29.00
N ARG A 469 -25.22 -1.76 27.92
CA ARG A 469 -25.92 -0.48 27.68
C ARG A 469 -27.33 -0.75 27.14
N GLU A 470 -28.34 -0.24 27.84
CA GLU A 470 -29.75 -0.37 27.44
C GLU A 470 -30.15 0.59 26.31
N ASP A 471 -29.39 1.65 26.09
CA ASP A 471 -29.67 2.73 25.13
C ASP A 471 -29.17 2.46 23.69
N ARG A 472 -28.68 1.24 23.42
CA ARG A 472 -28.17 0.86 22.10
C ARG A 472 -29.01 -0.22 21.41
N PRO A 473 -29.37 -0.06 20.12
CA PRO A 473 -30.24 -0.99 19.40
C PRO A 473 -29.66 -2.41 19.30
N VAL A 474 -28.34 -2.56 19.28
CA VAL A 474 -27.64 -3.86 19.22
C VAL A 474 -27.84 -4.67 20.50
N VAL A 475 -28.04 -4.02 21.63
CA VAL A 475 -28.23 -4.67 22.93
C VAL A 475 -29.72 -4.93 23.21
N ASN A 476 -30.60 -4.06 22.77
CA ASN A 476 -32.04 -4.17 22.99
C ASN A 476 -32.72 -5.37 22.27
N LEU A 477 -32.15 -5.85 21.16
CA LEU A 477 -32.67 -7.01 20.44
C LEU A 477 -32.47 -8.35 21.16
N GLY A 478 -31.44 -8.44 22.04
CA GLY A 478 -31.14 -9.68 22.80
C GLY A 478 -31.85 -9.74 24.17
N ILE A 479 -32.08 -8.59 24.81
CA ILE A 479 -32.66 -8.56 26.18
C ILE A 479 -34.18 -8.80 26.16
N SER A 480 -34.86 -8.45 25.09
CA SER A 480 -36.33 -8.63 24.95
C SER A 480 -36.82 -10.08 24.93
N LEU A 481 -35.90 -11.06 24.70
CA LEU A 481 -36.24 -12.48 24.65
C LEU A 481 -36.04 -13.24 25.97
N LEU A 482 -35.45 -12.58 27.00
CA LEU A 482 -35.12 -13.21 28.28
C LEU A 482 -36.00 -12.74 29.47
N ASN A 483 -36.92 -11.81 29.25
CA ASN A 483 -37.89 -11.32 30.24
C ASN A 483 -39.33 -11.81 29.97
N GLY A 484 -39.51 -12.87 29.17
CA GLY A 484 -40.74 -13.55 28.93
C GLY A 484 -40.82 -14.91 29.65
#